data_cfe7c1b9f17082c803df6f6676af5f92
#
_entry.id   cfe7c1b9f17082c803df6f6676af5f92
#
_cell.length_a   1.000
_cell.length_b   1.000
_cell.length_c   1.000
_cell.angle_alpha   90.00
_cell.angle_beta   90.00
_cell.angle_gamma   90.00
#
_symmetry.space_group_name_H-M   'P 1'
#
loop_
_entity.id
_entity.type
_entity.pdbx_description
1 polymer ?
#
loop_
_entity_poly.entity_id
_entity_poly.type
_entity_poly.pdbx_seq_one_letter_code
_entity_poly.pdbx_strand_id
1 'polypeptide(L)'
;MEYIGLDLGKTSSQVCIQTEDGELLERRIKTERECLSKLLGERPPARILIEASTESEWVARHLEGLGHEVVVADPNFAPMYATRHKKIKTDKRDARTLCEACRIGAYRPAHRTSDKQRHIRAQLAVRETMVRTRAKYISLIGAIVRREGWRIPPGSSSAFLNRVKALELPKHLRTEIMPLLALMKTLDEQIKRADDRLEKIVKDDAVVKRLATVPGIGPVTATAFAATIDEASRFSGAKQVRSYLGLVPRELSSGEKQRRGHISKAGNKRARYLLIEAAWALLHIKRGAGSDALRGWATRIAGRRGKRVAAVALARKLTGILYAIWRDGAVYDPQLLQPGCSRAELAA
;
A
#
# COMPACT_ATOMS: atom_id res chain seq x y z
N MET A 1 35.17 -10.45 -9.35
CA MET A 1 33.69 -10.60 -9.08
C MET A 1 32.93 -10.08 -10.29
N GLU A 2 32.01 -10.88 -10.82
CA GLU A 2 31.14 -10.46 -11.93
C GLU A 2 30.07 -9.47 -11.46
N TYR A 3 29.74 -8.53 -12.35
CA TYR A 3 28.65 -7.56 -12.15
C TYR A 3 27.56 -7.78 -13.19
N ILE A 4 26.31 -7.84 -12.75
CA ILE A 4 25.19 -8.17 -13.62
C ILE A 4 24.12 -7.11 -13.50
N GLY A 5 23.69 -6.57 -14.63
CA GLY A 5 22.50 -5.72 -14.74
C GLY A 5 21.36 -6.51 -15.36
N LEU A 6 20.21 -6.55 -14.68
CA LEU A 6 19.03 -7.30 -15.11
C LEU A 6 17.83 -6.37 -15.26
N ASP A 7 17.48 -6.07 -16.52
CA ASP A 7 16.25 -5.34 -16.84
C ASP A 7 15.09 -6.31 -17.00
N LEU A 8 14.14 -6.26 -16.04
CA LEU A 8 13.06 -7.21 -15.90
C LEU A 8 11.82 -6.78 -16.67
N GLY A 9 11.51 -7.50 -17.74
CA GLY A 9 10.19 -7.48 -18.34
C GLY A 9 9.28 -8.58 -17.81
N LYS A 10 7.97 -8.47 -18.04
CA LYS A 10 6.97 -9.45 -17.60
C LYS A 10 7.17 -10.83 -18.24
N THR A 11 7.54 -10.88 -19.52
CA THR A 11 7.69 -12.13 -20.30
C THR A 11 9.10 -12.41 -20.67
N SER A 12 9.93 -11.40 -20.88
CA SER A 12 11.35 -11.54 -21.21
C SER A 12 12.16 -10.48 -20.53
N SER A 13 13.36 -10.79 -20.13
CA SER A 13 14.32 -9.94 -19.45
C SER A 13 15.59 -9.82 -20.26
N GLN A 14 16.24 -8.66 -20.16
CA GLN A 14 17.53 -8.43 -20.75
C GLN A 14 18.60 -8.51 -19.66
N VAL A 15 19.65 -9.27 -19.90
CA VAL A 15 20.76 -9.49 -18.98
C VAL A 15 22.03 -8.94 -19.60
N CYS A 16 22.78 -8.15 -18.84
CA CYS A 16 24.13 -7.75 -19.17
C CYS A 16 25.06 -8.21 -18.04
N ILE A 17 26.06 -9.00 -18.39
CA ILE A 17 27.06 -9.54 -17.47
C ILE A 17 28.40 -8.93 -17.84
N GLN A 18 29.09 -8.36 -16.88
CA GLN A 18 30.49 -7.96 -17.00
C GLN A 18 31.32 -8.96 -16.22
N THR A 19 32.18 -9.68 -16.95
CA THR A 19 33.10 -10.66 -16.38
C THR A 19 34.23 -9.96 -15.61
N GLU A 20 35.04 -10.73 -14.88
CA GLU A 20 36.23 -10.20 -14.17
C GLU A 20 37.25 -9.61 -15.13
N ASP A 21 37.37 -10.16 -16.33
CA ASP A 21 38.27 -9.68 -17.40
C ASP A 21 37.72 -8.47 -18.14
N GLY A 22 36.52 -7.98 -17.77
CA GLY A 22 35.88 -6.81 -18.36
C GLY A 22 35.07 -7.08 -19.63
N GLU A 23 34.96 -8.32 -20.08
CA GLU A 23 34.11 -8.66 -21.20
C GLU A 23 32.62 -8.48 -20.88
N LEU A 24 31.85 -8.02 -21.89
CA LEU A 24 30.41 -7.83 -21.77
C LEU A 24 29.66 -8.95 -22.51
N LEU A 25 28.92 -9.75 -21.76
CA LEU A 25 28.02 -10.75 -22.28
C LEU A 25 26.58 -10.25 -22.15
N GLU A 26 25.84 -10.20 -23.26
CA GLU A 26 24.45 -9.81 -23.29
C GLU A 26 23.55 -10.94 -23.76
N ARG A 27 22.46 -11.15 -23.05
CA ARG A 27 21.48 -12.19 -23.38
C ARG A 27 20.06 -11.64 -23.13
N ARG A 28 19.16 -12.07 -23.99
CA ARG A 28 17.72 -11.95 -23.75
C ARG A 28 17.19 -13.34 -23.38
N ILE A 29 16.49 -13.41 -22.26
CA ILE A 29 15.94 -14.66 -21.74
C ILE A 29 14.45 -14.49 -21.42
N LYS A 30 13.70 -15.57 -21.33
CA LYS A 30 12.38 -15.53 -20.74
C LYS A 30 12.47 -15.24 -19.23
N THR A 31 11.51 -14.49 -18.71
CA THR A 31 11.42 -14.22 -17.26
C THR A 31 10.81 -15.41 -16.53
N GLU A 32 11.55 -16.51 -16.51
CA GLU A 32 11.19 -17.81 -15.94
C GLU A 32 12.35 -18.32 -15.08
N ARG A 33 12.03 -19.08 -14.00
CA ARG A 33 13.04 -19.63 -13.08
C ARG A 33 14.10 -20.47 -13.79
N GLU A 34 13.65 -21.37 -14.67
CA GLU A 34 14.52 -22.28 -15.42
C GLU A 34 15.52 -21.53 -16.31
N CYS A 35 15.07 -20.47 -16.99
CA CYS A 35 15.93 -19.66 -17.84
C CYS A 35 16.97 -18.88 -17.03
N LEU A 36 16.58 -18.36 -15.85
CA LEU A 36 17.50 -17.70 -14.92
C LEU A 36 18.53 -18.70 -14.36
N SER A 37 18.09 -19.88 -13.90
CA SER A 37 18.99 -20.93 -13.41
C SER A 37 19.95 -21.41 -14.49
N LYS A 38 19.49 -21.62 -15.73
CA LYS A 38 20.37 -22.06 -16.84
C LYS A 38 21.44 -21.02 -17.18
N LEU A 39 21.12 -19.72 -17.09
CA LEU A 39 22.08 -18.67 -17.42
C LEU A 39 23.04 -18.36 -16.26
N LEU A 40 22.55 -18.38 -15.01
CA LEU A 40 23.26 -17.86 -13.86
C LEU A 40 23.61 -18.92 -12.81
N GLY A 41 22.96 -20.10 -12.79
CA GLY A 41 23.09 -21.08 -11.73
C GLY A 41 24.47 -21.73 -11.60
N GLU A 42 25.24 -21.85 -12.69
CA GLU A 42 26.59 -22.43 -12.71
C GLU A 42 27.69 -21.34 -12.67
N ARG A 43 27.30 -20.06 -12.63
CA ARG A 43 28.28 -18.95 -12.56
C ARG A 43 28.78 -18.76 -11.13
N PRO A 44 30.02 -18.24 -11.00
CA PRO A 44 30.52 -17.86 -9.67
C PRO A 44 29.63 -16.81 -9.03
N PRO A 45 29.64 -16.67 -7.69
CA PRO A 45 28.87 -15.64 -6.97
C PRO A 45 29.12 -14.26 -7.58
N ALA A 46 28.04 -13.62 -8.03
CA ALA A 46 28.07 -12.33 -8.71
C ALA A 46 27.19 -11.32 -7.96
N ARG A 47 27.48 -10.02 -8.15
CA ARG A 47 26.57 -8.96 -7.70
C ARG A 47 25.61 -8.59 -8.81
N ILE A 48 24.31 -8.68 -8.53
CA ILE A 48 23.23 -8.48 -9.50
C ILE A 48 22.40 -7.26 -9.11
N LEU A 49 22.27 -6.29 -10.02
CA LEU A 49 21.40 -5.13 -9.84
C LEU A 49 20.13 -5.28 -10.68
N ILE A 50 18.99 -5.14 -10.02
CA ILE A 50 17.66 -5.24 -10.60
C ILE A 50 16.87 -3.96 -10.26
N GLU A 51 16.17 -3.36 -11.22
CA GLU A 51 15.26 -2.25 -10.93
C GLU A 51 14.00 -2.78 -10.20
N ALA A 52 13.53 -2.06 -9.18
CA ALA A 52 12.33 -2.45 -8.43
C ALA A 52 11.09 -2.45 -9.34
N SER A 53 10.49 -3.61 -9.51
CA SER A 53 9.33 -3.88 -10.34
C SER A 53 8.39 -4.90 -9.66
N THR A 54 7.32 -5.32 -10.35
CA THR A 54 6.44 -6.39 -9.88
C THR A 54 7.14 -7.76 -9.85
N GLU A 55 8.13 -7.96 -10.73
CA GLU A 55 8.86 -9.23 -10.86
C GLU A 55 10.11 -9.29 -9.97
N SER A 56 10.64 -8.15 -9.54
CA SER A 56 11.95 -8.06 -8.89
C SER A 56 12.08 -8.91 -7.63
N GLU A 57 11.03 -9.05 -6.84
CA GLU A 57 11.12 -9.77 -5.56
C GLU A 57 11.31 -11.28 -5.73
N TRP A 58 10.53 -11.92 -6.60
CA TRP A 58 10.68 -13.37 -6.80
C TRP A 58 11.97 -13.69 -7.56
N VAL A 59 12.38 -12.83 -8.51
CA VAL A 59 13.64 -12.97 -9.22
C VAL A 59 14.82 -12.84 -8.26
N ALA A 60 14.83 -11.79 -7.42
CA ALA A 60 15.88 -11.58 -6.44
C ALA A 60 16.05 -12.81 -5.52
N ARG A 61 14.95 -13.33 -4.96
CA ARG A 61 15.00 -14.53 -4.11
C ARG A 61 15.49 -15.77 -4.83
N HIS A 62 15.10 -15.91 -6.08
CA HIS A 62 15.56 -17.04 -6.88
C HIS A 62 17.06 -16.98 -7.09
N LEU A 63 17.60 -15.81 -7.45
CA LEU A 63 19.02 -15.61 -7.68
C LEU A 63 19.85 -15.64 -6.38
N GLU A 64 19.31 -15.15 -5.26
CA GLU A 64 19.91 -15.32 -3.93
C GLU A 64 20.01 -16.81 -3.56
N GLY A 65 18.98 -17.60 -3.89
CA GLY A 65 18.99 -19.06 -3.72
C GLY A 65 20.04 -19.79 -4.59
N LEU A 66 20.51 -19.15 -5.66
CA LEU A 66 21.62 -19.65 -6.50
C LEU A 66 23.01 -19.16 -5.99
N GLY A 67 23.06 -18.39 -4.90
CA GLY A 67 24.32 -17.93 -4.28
C GLY A 67 24.79 -16.54 -4.74
N HIS A 68 23.97 -15.77 -5.46
CA HIS A 68 24.33 -14.41 -5.88
C HIS A 68 23.93 -13.36 -4.83
N GLU A 69 24.67 -12.24 -4.83
CA GLU A 69 24.32 -11.03 -4.09
C GLU A 69 23.37 -10.18 -4.94
N VAL A 70 22.10 -10.03 -4.52
CA VAL A 70 21.11 -9.32 -5.33
C VAL A 70 20.69 -8.01 -4.68
N VAL A 71 20.79 -6.92 -5.41
CA VAL A 71 20.32 -5.59 -5.01
C VAL A 71 19.13 -5.21 -5.88
N VAL A 72 18.00 -4.96 -5.24
CA VAL A 72 16.84 -4.34 -5.89
C VAL A 72 16.94 -2.83 -5.70
N ALA A 73 17.07 -2.08 -6.79
CA ALA A 73 17.35 -0.64 -6.77
C ALA A 73 16.07 0.21 -6.93
N ASP A 74 16.09 1.38 -6.29
CA ASP A 74 15.02 2.38 -6.42
C ASP A 74 15.06 3.04 -7.81
N PRO A 75 14.00 2.90 -8.64
CA PRO A 75 13.96 3.48 -9.98
C PRO A 75 13.96 5.02 -9.99
N ASN A 76 13.71 5.65 -8.86
CA ASN A 76 13.73 7.13 -8.76
C ASN A 76 15.12 7.69 -8.45
N PHE A 77 16.14 6.85 -8.32
CA PHE A 77 17.50 7.29 -8.07
C PHE A 77 18.20 7.65 -9.37
N ALA A 78 18.15 8.92 -9.75
CA ALA A 78 18.67 9.42 -11.02
C ALA A 78 20.14 9.06 -11.33
N PRO A 79 21.10 9.03 -10.36
CA PRO A 79 22.48 8.64 -10.63
C PRO A 79 22.63 7.23 -11.22
N MET A 80 21.70 6.31 -10.96
CA MET A 80 21.70 4.96 -11.54
C MET A 80 21.62 4.99 -13.07
N TYR A 81 21.07 6.05 -13.63
CA TYR A 81 20.90 6.23 -15.09
C TYR A 81 21.84 7.28 -15.69
N ALA A 82 22.90 7.65 -15.01
CA ALA A 82 23.79 8.72 -15.44
C ALA A 82 24.42 8.43 -16.82
N THR A 83 24.69 7.16 -17.14
CA THR A 83 25.25 6.71 -18.41
C THR A 83 24.20 6.47 -19.50
N ARG A 84 22.91 6.66 -19.18
CA ARG A 84 21.80 6.40 -20.11
C ARG A 84 21.67 7.49 -21.16
N HIS A 85 21.66 7.09 -22.42
CA HIS A 85 21.40 8.01 -23.53
C HIS A 85 19.91 8.44 -23.52
N LYS A 86 19.63 9.73 -23.36
CA LYS A 86 18.26 10.27 -23.19
C LYS A 86 17.33 10.04 -24.40
N LYS A 87 17.90 9.89 -25.60
CA LYS A 87 17.11 9.84 -26.87
C LYS A 87 16.78 8.43 -27.36
N ILE A 88 17.49 7.38 -26.88
CA ILE A 88 17.31 6.01 -27.37
C ILE A 88 17.15 5.07 -26.18
N LYS A 89 15.93 4.64 -25.93
CA LYS A 89 15.60 3.65 -24.90
C LYS A 89 15.47 2.27 -25.54
N THR A 90 16.26 1.30 -25.08
CA THR A 90 16.13 -0.12 -25.40
C THR A 90 16.46 -0.94 -24.17
N ASP A 91 15.77 -2.07 -23.97
CA ASP A 91 15.99 -2.97 -22.84
C ASP A 91 17.46 -3.39 -22.72
N LYS A 92 18.15 -3.60 -23.86
CA LYS A 92 19.59 -3.89 -23.92
C LYS A 92 20.44 -2.81 -23.29
N ARG A 93 20.14 -1.53 -23.55
CA ARG A 93 20.84 -0.39 -22.97
C ARG A 93 20.51 -0.21 -21.50
N ASP A 94 19.26 -0.46 -21.13
CA ASP A 94 18.83 -0.39 -19.74
C ASP A 94 19.56 -1.45 -18.90
N ALA A 95 19.68 -2.70 -19.37
CA ALA A 95 20.49 -3.74 -18.72
C ALA A 95 21.98 -3.38 -18.60
N ARG A 96 22.59 -2.79 -19.65
CA ARG A 96 23.97 -2.28 -19.58
C ARG A 96 24.13 -1.17 -18.54
N THR A 97 23.18 -0.24 -18.50
CA THR A 97 23.20 0.86 -17.53
C THR A 97 23.12 0.32 -16.09
N LEU A 98 22.27 -0.69 -15.85
CA LEU A 98 22.21 -1.36 -14.56
C LEU A 98 23.50 -2.11 -14.22
N CYS A 99 24.11 -2.79 -15.19
CA CYS A 99 25.40 -3.47 -15.01
C CYS A 99 26.51 -2.49 -14.60
N GLU A 100 26.63 -1.37 -15.31
CA GLU A 100 27.60 -0.32 -14.97
C GLU A 100 27.30 0.33 -13.62
N ALA A 101 26.02 0.65 -13.33
CA ALA A 101 25.62 1.17 -12.04
C ALA A 101 25.94 0.17 -10.90
N CYS A 102 25.79 -1.13 -11.15
CA CYS A 102 26.17 -2.19 -10.22
C CYS A 102 27.67 -2.16 -9.91
N ARG A 103 28.49 -2.08 -10.95
CA ARG A 103 29.96 -2.08 -10.86
C ARG A 103 30.49 -0.88 -10.08
N ILE A 104 30.00 0.33 -10.38
CA ILE A 104 30.47 1.58 -9.73
C ILE A 104 29.74 1.93 -8.43
N GLY A 105 28.77 1.11 -7.99
CA GLY A 105 27.97 1.37 -6.78
C GLY A 105 27.00 2.56 -6.91
N ALA A 106 26.64 3.00 -8.12
CA ALA A 106 25.78 4.15 -8.37
C ALA A 106 24.29 3.77 -8.31
N TYR A 107 23.86 3.18 -7.21
CA TYR A 107 22.46 2.79 -6.99
C TYR A 107 22.02 3.10 -5.55
N ARG A 108 20.71 3.13 -5.33
CA ARG A 108 20.11 3.22 -4.01
C ARG A 108 19.22 1.98 -3.80
N PRO A 109 19.52 1.11 -2.80
CA PRO A 109 18.68 -0.03 -2.53
C PRO A 109 17.25 0.38 -2.21
N ALA A 110 16.29 -0.27 -2.85
CA ALA A 110 14.88 -0.18 -2.49
C ALA A 110 14.59 -1.10 -1.30
N HIS A 111 13.66 -0.68 -0.45
CA HIS A 111 13.21 -1.56 0.63
C HIS A 111 12.43 -2.75 0.08
N ARG A 112 12.92 -3.93 0.34
CA ARG A 112 12.23 -5.18 0.05
C ARG A 112 11.35 -5.54 1.25
N THR A 113 10.04 -5.67 0.99
CA THR A 113 9.08 -6.00 2.04
C THR A 113 9.33 -7.42 2.57
N SER A 114 9.31 -7.57 3.90
CA SER A 114 9.45 -8.87 4.56
C SER A 114 8.38 -9.88 4.09
N ASP A 115 8.68 -11.17 4.17
CA ASP A 115 7.78 -12.24 3.75
C ASP A 115 6.44 -12.19 4.47
N LYS A 116 6.50 -12.03 5.79
CA LYS A 116 5.31 -11.88 6.63
C LYS A 116 4.41 -10.77 6.09
N GLN A 117 4.96 -9.59 5.87
CA GLN A 117 4.17 -8.44 5.44
C GLN A 117 3.70 -8.56 3.99
N ARG A 118 4.45 -9.23 3.13
CA ARG A 118 4.03 -9.53 1.76
C ARG A 118 2.80 -10.43 1.73
N HIS A 119 2.78 -11.50 2.52
CA HIS A 119 1.62 -12.38 2.62
C HIS A 119 0.40 -11.67 3.21
N ILE A 120 0.60 -10.83 4.21
CA ILE A 120 -0.46 -9.98 4.78
C ILE A 120 -1.02 -9.02 3.73
N ARG A 121 -0.17 -8.38 2.93
CA ARG A 121 -0.60 -7.50 1.82
C ARG A 121 -1.44 -8.26 0.79
N ALA A 122 -1.09 -9.50 0.48
CA ALA A 122 -1.87 -10.35 -0.44
C ALA A 122 -3.26 -10.67 0.14
N GLN A 123 -3.35 -11.04 1.41
CA GLN A 123 -4.62 -11.29 2.10
C GLN A 123 -5.52 -10.05 2.12
N LEU A 124 -4.95 -8.88 2.44
CA LEU A 124 -5.65 -7.60 2.39
C LEU A 124 -6.13 -7.26 0.97
N ALA A 125 -5.35 -7.62 -0.08
CA ALA A 125 -5.75 -7.39 -1.46
C ALA A 125 -6.95 -8.24 -1.86
N VAL A 126 -6.95 -9.53 -1.50
CA VAL A 126 -8.06 -10.45 -1.76
C VAL A 126 -9.32 -9.95 -1.06
N ARG A 127 -9.22 -9.63 0.24
CA ARG A 127 -10.36 -9.09 1.00
C ARG A 127 -10.92 -7.80 0.36
N GLU A 128 -10.07 -6.85 0.02
CA GLU A 128 -10.49 -5.59 -0.60
C GLU A 128 -11.24 -5.83 -1.91
N THR A 129 -10.76 -6.77 -2.73
CA THR A 129 -11.41 -7.12 -3.98
C THR A 129 -12.83 -7.65 -3.74
N MET A 130 -13.00 -8.55 -2.77
CA MET A 130 -14.32 -9.06 -2.40
C MET A 130 -15.25 -7.95 -1.91
N VAL A 131 -14.78 -7.06 -1.03
CA VAL A 131 -15.57 -5.92 -0.54
C VAL A 131 -15.98 -4.98 -1.69
N ARG A 132 -15.09 -4.69 -2.61
CA ARG A 132 -15.39 -3.86 -3.79
C ARG A 132 -16.39 -4.54 -4.74
N THR A 133 -16.26 -5.85 -4.93
CA THR A 133 -17.22 -6.62 -5.76
C THR A 133 -18.61 -6.59 -5.12
N ARG A 134 -18.71 -6.79 -3.81
CA ARG A 134 -19.97 -6.63 -3.08
C ARG A 134 -20.58 -5.24 -3.28
N ALA A 135 -19.80 -4.19 -3.17
CA ALA A 135 -20.27 -2.82 -3.38
C ALA A 135 -20.79 -2.59 -4.81
N LYS A 136 -20.13 -3.17 -5.83
CA LYS A 136 -20.63 -3.13 -7.22
C LYS A 136 -21.99 -3.82 -7.36
N TYR A 137 -22.16 -4.98 -6.74
CA TYR A 137 -23.45 -5.70 -6.77
C TYR A 137 -24.55 -4.93 -6.06
N ILE A 138 -24.27 -4.35 -4.89
CA ILE A 138 -25.22 -3.47 -4.18
C ILE A 138 -25.66 -2.32 -5.09
N SER A 139 -24.71 -1.66 -5.76
CA SER A 139 -25.02 -0.53 -6.65
C SER A 139 -25.85 -0.95 -7.86
N LEU A 140 -25.54 -2.09 -8.47
CA LEU A 140 -26.26 -2.61 -9.63
C LEU A 140 -27.69 -3.04 -9.25
N ILE A 141 -27.84 -3.84 -8.19
CA ILE A 141 -29.17 -4.26 -7.69
C ILE A 141 -30.00 -3.03 -7.32
N GLY A 142 -29.40 -2.06 -6.63
CA GLY A 142 -30.07 -0.81 -6.29
C GLY A 142 -30.53 0.01 -7.51
N ALA A 143 -29.77 -0.04 -8.62
CA ALA A 143 -30.13 0.62 -9.85
C ALA A 143 -31.29 -0.10 -10.58
N ILE A 144 -31.23 -1.45 -10.65
CA ILE A 144 -32.29 -2.28 -11.26
C ILE A 144 -33.62 -2.06 -10.53
N VAL A 145 -33.61 -2.23 -9.21
CA VAL A 145 -34.80 -2.11 -8.33
C VAL A 145 -35.40 -0.70 -8.42
N ARG A 146 -34.57 0.34 -8.53
CA ARG A 146 -35.03 1.73 -8.63
C ARG A 146 -35.68 2.05 -9.96
N ARG A 147 -35.24 1.44 -11.06
CA ARG A 147 -35.87 1.64 -12.39
C ARG A 147 -37.33 1.22 -12.39
N GLU A 148 -37.66 0.21 -11.61
CA GLU A 148 -39.03 -0.31 -11.47
C GLU A 148 -39.83 0.38 -10.33
N GLY A 149 -39.34 1.55 -9.86
CA GLY A 149 -40.04 2.35 -8.85
C GLY A 149 -39.83 1.89 -7.40
N TRP A 150 -39.12 0.80 -7.17
CA TRP A 150 -38.87 0.28 -5.81
C TRP A 150 -37.64 0.91 -5.19
N ARG A 151 -37.62 0.98 -3.84
CA ARG A 151 -36.47 1.53 -3.10
C ARG A 151 -36.04 0.58 -2.01
N ILE A 152 -34.76 0.23 -1.99
CA ILE A 152 -34.14 -0.54 -0.90
C ILE A 152 -33.85 0.45 0.23
N PRO A 153 -34.34 0.20 1.46
CA PRO A 153 -34.08 1.07 2.60
C PRO A 153 -32.59 1.28 2.86
N PRO A 154 -32.15 2.44 3.38
CA PRO A 154 -30.75 2.67 3.74
C PRO A 154 -30.31 1.73 4.85
N GLY A 155 -29.00 1.44 4.93
CA GLY A 155 -28.43 0.60 5.97
C GLY A 155 -27.04 0.05 5.61
N SER A 156 -26.49 -0.80 6.47
CA SER A 156 -25.16 -1.36 6.27
C SER A 156 -25.10 -2.30 5.06
N SER A 157 -23.90 -2.43 4.47
CA SER A 157 -23.67 -3.37 3.36
C SER A 157 -23.90 -4.83 3.77
N SER A 158 -23.61 -5.20 5.02
CA SER A 158 -23.80 -6.55 5.55
C SER A 158 -25.30 -6.93 5.70
N ALA A 159 -26.17 -5.94 5.95
CA ALA A 159 -27.61 -6.16 6.06
C ALA A 159 -28.34 -6.01 4.71
N PHE A 160 -27.64 -5.80 3.61
CA PHE A 160 -28.24 -5.52 2.30
C PHE A 160 -29.13 -6.67 1.80
N LEU A 161 -28.66 -7.91 1.90
CA LEU A 161 -29.41 -9.09 1.49
C LEU A 161 -30.76 -9.20 2.22
N ASN A 162 -30.77 -8.97 3.54
CA ASN A 162 -31.99 -9.03 4.34
C ASN A 162 -32.96 -7.90 3.96
N ARG A 163 -32.47 -6.72 3.67
CA ARG A 163 -33.30 -5.58 3.23
C ARG A 163 -33.94 -5.82 1.86
N VAL A 164 -33.22 -6.45 0.93
CA VAL A 164 -33.78 -6.81 -0.38
C VAL A 164 -34.83 -7.92 -0.23
N LYS A 165 -34.57 -8.93 0.61
CA LYS A 165 -35.50 -10.02 0.87
C LYS A 165 -36.81 -9.54 1.51
N ALA A 166 -36.77 -8.50 2.34
CA ALA A 166 -37.92 -7.90 2.98
C ALA A 166 -38.83 -7.10 2.04
N LEU A 167 -38.38 -6.85 0.80
CA LEU A 167 -39.21 -6.17 -0.19
C LEU A 167 -40.08 -7.16 -0.96
N GLU A 168 -41.36 -6.83 -1.14
CA GLU A 168 -42.29 -7.59 -1.96
C GLU A 168 -42.11 -7.24 -3.44
N LEU A 169 -40.95 -7.58 -4.00
CA LEU A 169 -40.62 -7.30 -5.39
C LEU A 169 -41.42 -8.20 -6.34
N PRO A 170 -41.82 -7.70 -7.50
CA PRO A 170 -42.42 -8.49 -8.58
C PRO A 170 -41.54 -9.69 -8.95
N LYS A 171 -42.17 -10.80 -9.38
CA LYS A 171 -41.49 -12.07 -9.67
C LYS A 171 -40.38 -11.91 -10.71
N HIS A 172 -40.63 -11.15 -11.80
CA HIS A 172 -39.63 -10.92 -12.84
C HIS A 172 -38.40 -10.20 -12.30
N LEU A 173 -38.59 -9.11 -11.54
CA LEU A 173 -37.51 -8.33 -10.95
C LEU A 173 -36.69 -9.15 -9.96
N ARG A 174 -37.37 -9.96 -9.15
CA ARG A 174 -36.71 -10.90 -8.21
C ARG A 174 -35.86 -11.92 -8.97
N THR A 175 -36.35 -12.45 -10.09
CA THR A 175 -35.61 -13.40 -10.94
C THR A 175 -34.37 -12.77 -11.52
N GLU A 176 -34.45 -11.52 -12.01
CA GLU A 176 -33.32 -10.79 -12.60
C GLU A 176 -32.16 -10.55 -11.60
N ILE A 177 -32.47 -10.21 -10.35
CA ILE A 177 -31.43 -9.92 -9.34
C ILE A 177 -30.95 -11.17 -8.57
N MET A 178 -31.67 -12.30 -8.66
CA MET A 178 -31.37 -13.52 -7.90
C MET A 178 -29.93 -14.01 -8.08
N PRO A 179 -29.34 -14.07 -9.28
CA PRO A 179 -27.95 -14.50 -9.45
C PRO A 179 -26.95 -13.65 -8.64
N LEU A 180 -27.16 -12.33 -8.61
CA LEU A 180 -26.29 -11.41 -7.85
C LEU A 180 -26.47 -11.58 -6.35
N LEU A 181 -27.71 -11.82 -5.87
CA LEU A 181 -27.99 -12.08 -4.45
C LEU A 181 -27.33 -13.38 -3.98
N ALA A 182 -27.35 -14.43 -4.82
CA ALA A 182 -26.67 -15.69 -4.52
C ALA A 182 -25.14 -15.51 -4.39
N LEU A 183 -24.52 -14.82 -5.34
CA LEU A 183 -23.08 -14.51 -5.28
C LEU A 183 -22.74 -13.63 -4.08
N MET A 184 -23.59 -12.67 -3.73
CA MET A 184 -23.36 -11.82 -2.55
C MET A 184 -23.34 -12.60 -1.26
N LYS A 185 -24.18 -13.63 -1.10
CA LYS A 185 -24.15 -14.50 0.08
C LYS A 185 -22.78 -15.15 0.25
N THR A 186 -22.25 -15.72 -0.82
CA THR A 186 -20.89 -16.31 -0.82
C THR A 186 -19.81 -15.27 -0.54
N LEU A 187 -19.92 -14.06 -1.12
CA LEU A 187 -18.97 -12.96 -0.85
C LEU A 187 -18.98 -12.56 0.62
N ASP A 188 -20.14 -12.43 1.25
CA ASP A 188 -20.26 -12.07 2.67
C ASP A 188 -19.61 -13.13 3.58
N GLU A 189 -19.80 -14.42 3.27
CA GLU A 189 -19.14 -15.51 3.99
C GLU A 189 -17.61 -15.47 3.84
N GLN A 190 -17.10 -15.24 2.62
CA GLN A 190 -15.66 -15.15 2.36
C GLN A 190 -15.02 -13.90 2.97
N ILE A 191 -15.74 -12.77 2.95
CA ILE A 191 -15.29 -11.53 3.62
C ILE A 191 -15.18 -11.78 5.12
N LYS A 192 -16.19 -12.42 5.74
CA LYS A 192 -16.14 -12.78 7.16
C LYS A 192 -14.94 -13.65 7.49
N ARG A 193 -14.70 -14.72 6.71
CA ARG A 193 -13.52 -15.58 6.90
C ARG A 193 -12.19 -14.82 6.75
N ALA A 194 -12.14 -13.82 5.86
CA ALA A 194 -10.97 -12.96 5.71
C ALA A 194 -10.80 -12.03 6.92
N ASP A 195 -11.90 -11.48 7.46
CA ASP A 195 -11.90 -10.65 8.66
C ASP A 195 -11.44 -11.44 9.89
N ASP A 196 -11.96 -12.66 10.09
CA ASP A 196 -11.57 -13.57 11.18
C ASP A 196 -10.04 -13.87 11.15
N ARG A 197 -9.47 -14.04 9.95
CA ARG A 197 -8.00 -14.21 9.78
C ARG A 197 -7.22 -12.96 10.17
N LEU A 198 -7.70 -11.78 9.79
CA LEU A 198 -7.07 -10.52 10.18
C LEU A 198 -7.16 -10.27 11.69
N GLU A 199 -8.27 -10.63 12.33
CA GLU A 199 -8.40 -10.54 13.78
C GLU A 199 -7.39 -11.44 14.51
N LYS A 200 -7.12 -12.65 14.00
CA LYS A 200 -6.03 -13.50 14.54
C LYS A 200 -4.68 -12.79 14.45
N ILE A 201 -4.37 -12.19 13.30
CA ILE A 201 -3.12 -11.42 13.13
C ILE A 201 -3.03 -10.29 14.16
N VAL A 202 -4.16 -9.57 14.43
CA VAL A 202 -4.17 -8.50 15.46
C VAL A 202 -3.89 -9.05 16.85
N LYS A 203 -4.42 -10.23 17.18
CA LYS A 203 -4.19 -10.86 18.51
C LYS A 203 -2.74 -11.28 18.69
N ASP A 204 -2.11 -11.79 17.65
CA ASP A 204 -0.77 -12.38 17.68
C ASP A 204 0.36 -11.36 17.46
N ASP A 205 0.06 -10.20 16.87
CA ASP A 205 1.04 -9.17 16.56
C ASP A 205 0.93 -7.98 17.53
N ALA A 206 1.91 -7.84 18.40
CA ALA A 206 1.93 -6.79 19.43
C ALA A 206 1.92 -5.37 18.83
N VAL A 207 2.51 -5.16 17.65
CA VAL A 207 2.49 -3.86 16.97
C VAL A 207 1.09 -3.56 16.49
N VAL A 208 0.47 -4.48 15.75
CA VAL A 208 -0.89 -4.30 15.21
C VAL A 208 -1.90 -4.11 16.34
N LYS A 209 -1.75 -4.85 17.45
CA LYS A 209 -2.58 -4.69 18.65
C LYS A 209 -2.50 -3.26 19.22
N ARG A 210 -1.29 -2.72 19.35
CA ARG A 210 -1.10 -1.33 19.83
C ARG A 210 -1.68 -0.31 18.85
N LEU A 211 -1.47 -0.48 17.54
CA LEU A 211 -2.03 0.42 16.53
C LEU A 211 -3.57 0.44 16.55
N ALA A 212 -4.20 -0.69 16.83
CA ALA A 212 -5.65 -0.81 16.92
C ALA A 212 -6.26 -0.10 18.16
N THR A 213 -5.45 0.38 19.11
CA THR A 213 -5.93 1.19 20.23
C THR A 213 -6.32 2.61 19.81
N VAL A 214 -5.87 3.07 18.65
CA VAL A 214 -6.19 4.42 18.14
C VAL A 214 -7.64 4.48 17.68
N PRO A 215 -8.44 5.44 18.16
CA PRO A 215 -9.82 5.58 17.76
C PRO A 215 -9.99 5.66 16.24
N GLY A 216 -10.95 4.92 15.69
CA GLY A 216 -11.20 4.81 14.25
C GLY A 216 -10.27 3.87 13.48
N ILE A 217 -9.25 3.31 14.13
CA ILE A 217 -8.32 2.35 13.54
C ILE A 217 -8.76 0.94 13.94
N GLY A 218 -9.49 0.28 13.06
CA GLY A 218 -9.87 -1.12 13.24
C GLY A 218 -8.79 -2.10 12.77
N PRO A 219 -9.02 -3.43 12.97
CA PRO A 219 -8.08 -4.51 12.61
C PRO A 219 -7.52 -4.39 11.20
N VAL A 220 -8.37 -4.14 10.21
CA VAL A 220 -7.99 -4.02 8.79
C VAL A 220 -7.04 -2.84 8.57
N THR A 221 -7.32 -1.69 9.18
CA THR A 221 -6.50 -0.47 8.99
C THR A 221 -5.17 -0.60 9.71
N ALA A 222 -5.16 -1.13 10.94
CA ALA A 222 -3.95 -1.37 11.70
C ALA A 222 -3.00 -2.36 10.97
N THR A 223 -3.55 -3.49 10.52
CA THR A 223 -2.79 -4.49 9.76
C THR A 223 -2.28 -3.93 8.43
N ALA A 224 -3.11 -3.16 7.71
CA ALA A 224 -2.69 -2.55 6.44
C ALA A 224 -1.59 -1.50 6.64
N PHE A 225 -1.64 -0.72 7.72
CA PHE A 225 -0.59 0.22 8.09
C PHE A 225 0.70 -0.53 8.41
N ALA A 226 0.65 -1.51 9.30
CA ALA A 226 1.81 -2.34 9.67
C ALA A 226 2.43 -3.01 8.44
N ALA A 227 1.62 -3.66 7.61
CA ALA A 227 2.10 -4.30 6.39
C ALA A 227 2.69 -3.32 5.37
N THR A 228 2.26 -2.06 5.35
CA THR A 228 2.79 -1.05 4.43
C THR A 228 4.10 -0.44 4.94
N ILE A 229 4.21 -0.21 6.22
CA ILE A 229 5.41 0.36 6.85
C ILE A 229 6.51 -0.70 6.98
N ASP A 230 6.15 -1.93 7.29
CA ASP A 230 7.01 -3.10 7.52
C ASP A 230 7.87 -2.94 8.79
N GLU A 231 8.69 -1.89 8.87
CA GLU A 231 9.52 -1.55 10.04
C GLU A 231 9.51 -0.04 10.28
N ALA A 232 9.29 0.37 11.53
CA ALA A 232 9.27 1.79 11.89
C ALA A 232 10.65 2.44 11.80
N SER A 233 11.72 1.68 12.11
CA SER A 233 13.13 2.11 12.08
C SER A 233 13.61 2.61 10.70
N ARG A 234 12.92 2.21 9.62
CA ARG A 234 13.20 2.69 8.25
C ARG A 234 13.00 4.19 8.07
N PHE A 235 12.28 4.82 8.95
CA PHE A 235 11.88 6.21 8.83
C PHE A 235 12.48 7.04 9.95
N SER A 236 13.08 8.17 9.60
CA SER A 236 13.62 9.14 10.56
C SER A 236 12.55 9.88 11.35
N GLY A 237 11.27 9.80 10.95
CA GLY A 237 10.19 10.45 11.67
C GLY A 237 8.85 10.42 10.94
N ALA A 238 7.81 10.86 11.63
CA ALA A 238 6.44 10.89 11.13
C ALA A 238 6.26 11.69 9.82
N LYS A 239 7.10 12.69 9.56
CA LYS A 239 7.06 13.49 8.32
C LYS A 239 7.38 12.61 7.10
N GLN A 240 8.38 11.75 7.24
CA GLN A 240 8.78 10.83 6.17
C GLN A 240 7.71 9.76 5.92
N VAL A 241 7.10 9.20 6.98
CA VAL A 241 5.98 8.24 6.84
C VAL A 241 4.78 8.86 6.12
N ARG A 242 4.42 10.10 6.47
CA ARG A 242 3.34 10.85 5.79
C ARG A 242 3.63 11.05 4.30
N SER A 243 4.88 11.33 3.96
CA SER A 243 5.35 11.45 2.57
C SER A 243 5.28 10.11 1.85
N TYR A 244 5.78 9.05 2.47
CA TYR A 244 5.77 7.67 1.95
C TYR A 244 4.34 7.18 1.64
N LEU A 245 3.35 7.57 2.45
CA LEU A 245 1.94 7.25 2.22
C LEU A 245 1.24 8.24 1.26
N GLY A 246 1.95 9.28 0.79
CA GLY A 246 1.41 10.26 -0.13
C GLY A 246 0.31 11.14 0.47
N LEU A 247 0.36 11.39 1.78
CA LEU A 247 -0.55 12.27 2.52
C LEU A 247 0.00 13.69 2.71
N VAL A 248 1.09 14.03 2.03
CA VAL A 248 1.65 15.38 2.01
C VAL A 248 1.15 16.13 0.78
N PRO A 249 0.95 17.47 0.87
CA PRO A 249 0.61 18.27 -0.29
C PRO A 249 1.69 18.16 -1.36
N ARG A 250 1.30 18.20 -2.63
CA ARG A 250 2.22 18.51 -3.72
C ARG A 250 2.63 19.96 -3.59
N GLU A 251 3.90 20.22 -3.73
CA GLU A 251 4.46 21.56 -3.75
C GLU A 251 5.08 21.82 -5.12
N LEU A 252 4.64 22.88 -5.77
CA LEU A 252 5.15 23.36 -7.04
C LEU A 252 5.57 24.81 -6.80
N SER A 253 6.62 24.97 -5.99
CA SER A 253 7.14 26.29 -5.62
C SER A 253 8.35 26.63 -6.47
N SER A 254 8.39 27.84 -7.00
CA SER A 254 9.55 28.41 -7.69
C SER A 254 9.77 29.84 -7.20
N GLY A 255 10.99 30.14 -6.74
CA GLY A 255 11.31 31.43 -6.13
C GLY A 255 10.42 31.70 -4.90
N GLU A 256 9.88 32.89 -4.81
CA GLU A 256 9.03 33.31 -3.69
C GLU A 256 7.58 32.78 -3.76
N LYS A 257 7.16 32.22 -4.89
CA LYS A 257 5.79 31.73 -5.07
C LYS A 257 5.61 30.30 -4.57
N GLN A 258 4.94 30.13 -3.44
CA GLN A 258 4.56 28.81 -2.90
C GLN A 258 3.18 28.38 -3.43
N ARG A 259 3.15 27.33 -4.26
CA ARG A 259 1.90 26.71 -4.74
C ARG A 259 1.75 25.31 -4.15
N ARG A 260 0.85 25.18 -3.17
CA ARG A 260 0.48 23.89 -2.58
C ARG A 260 -0.82 23.38 -3.20
N GLY A 261 -0.75 22.18 -3.80
CA GLY A 261 -1.87 21.51 -4.42
C GLY A 261 -2.49 20.42 -3.54
N HIS A 262 -3.18 19.49 -4.19
CA HIS A 262 -3.68 18.27 -3.54
C HIS A 262 -2.54 17.41 -2.99
N ILE A 263 -2.87 16.39 -2.16
CA ILE A 263 -1.88 15.42 -1.67
C ILE A 263 -1.16 14.71 -2.83
N SER A 264 0.08 14.31 -2.61
CA SER A 264 0.94 13.71 -3.65
C SER A 264 0.38 12.39 -4.20
N LYS A 265 -0.38 11.64 -3.38
CA LYS A 265 -0.93 10.31 -3.69
C LYS A 265 0.15 9.27 -4.04
N ALA A 266 1.41 9.55 -3.75
CA ALA A 266 2.50 8.59 -3.87
C ALA A 266 2.31 7.40 -2.91
N GLY A 267 3.02 6.30 -3.16
CA GLY A 267 3.04 5.13 -2.29
C GLY A 267 1.73 4.33 -2.25
N ASN A 268 1.51 3.59 -1.17
CA ASN A 268 0.45 2.59 -1.07
C ASN A 268 -0.95 3.20 -1.07
N LYS A 269 -1.71 2.94 -2.16
CA LYS A 269 -3.07 3.46 -2.36
C LYS A 269 -4.06 2.91 -1.32
N ARG A 270 -3.92 1.63 -0.93
CA ARG A 270 -4.81 0.97 0.03
C ARG A 270 -4.66 1.54 1.43
N ALA A 271 -3.42 1.62 1.94
CA ALA A 271 -3.17 2.18 3.27
C ALA A 271 -3.67 3.62 3.37
N ARG A 272 -3.44 4.43 2.34
CA ARG A 272 -3.96 5.80 2.27
C ARG A 272 -5.48 5.85 2.28
N TYR A 273 -6.15 4.99 1.48
CA TYR A 273 -7.60 4.90 1.44
C TYR A 273 -8.16 4.54 2.81
N LEU A 274 -7.64 3.50 3.47
CA LEU A 274 -8.11 3.06 4.78
C LEU A 274 -7.91 4.11 5.88
N LEU A 275 -6.80 4.86 5.84
CA LEU A 275 -6.58 5.98 6.77
C LEU A 275 -7.56 7.14 6.56
N ILE A 276 -7.94 7.40 5.30
CA ILE A 276 -8.96 8.41 4.99
C ILE A 276 -10.34 7.94 5.44
N GLU A 277 -10.69 6.66 5.25
CA GLU A 277 -11.93 6.08 5.76
C GLU A 277 -12.00 6.11 7.29
N ALA A 278 -10.89 5.79 7.97
CA ALA A 278 -10.79 5.93 9.42
C ALA A 278 -11.01 7.38 9.89
N ALA A 279 -10.47 8.34 9.15
CA ALA A 279 -10.69 9.76 9.43
C ALA A 279 -12.16 10.17 9.19
N TRP A 280 -12.80 9.67 8.15
CA TRP A 280 -14.23 9.89 7.92
C TRP A 280 -15.08 9.26 9.02
N ALA A 281 -14.79 8.03 9.45
CA ALA A 281 -15.47 7.38 10.56
C ALA A 281 -15.39 8.24 11.83
N LEU A 282 -14.20 8.74 12.19
CA LEU A 282 -14.01 9.63 13.35
C LEU A 282 -14.80 10.94 13.24
N LEU A 283 -14.92 11.53 12.06
CA LEU A 283 -15.72 12.74 11.86
C LEU A 283 -17.22 12.50 12.04
N HIS A 284 -17.71 11.27 11.82
CA HIS A 284 -19.13 10.91 11.93
C HIS A 284 -19.49 10.28 13.27
N ILE A 285 -18.54 9.77 14.04
CA ILE A 285 -18.78 9.20 15.38
C ILE A 285 -19.24 10.31 16.32
N LYS A 286 -20.45 10.19 16.88
CA LYS A 286 -21.00 11.18 17.81
C LYS A 286 -20.40 11.08 19.22
N ARG A 287 -20.06 9.88 19.69
CA ARG A 287 -19.46 9.59 21.00
C ARG A 287 -18.46 8.45 20.88
N GLY A 288 -17.33 8.55 21.57
CA GLY A 288 -16.32 7.47 21.62
C GLY A 288 -15.19 7.88 22.56
N ALA A 289 -14.85 7.02 23.52
CA ALA A 289 -13.79 7.27 24.48
C ALA A 289 -12.47 7.59 23.73
N GLY A 290 -11.82 8.68 24.10
CA GLY A 290 -10.54 9.11 23.54
C GLY A 290 -10.57 9.71 22.13
N SER A 291 -11.74 9.81 21.47
CA SER A 291 -11.84 10.37 20.11
C SER A 291 -12.09 11.86 20.06
N ASP A 292 -12.51 12.48 21.16
CA ASP A 292 -13.03 13.85 21.19
C ASP A 292 -11.99 14.88 20.79
N ALA A 293 -10.75 14.76 21.24
CA ALA A 293 -9.67 15.67 20.88
C ALA A 293 -9.36 15.63 19.36
N LEU A 294 -9.31 14.43 18.76
CA LEU A 294 -9.09 14.26 17.32
C LEU A 294 -10.26 14.80 16.51
N ARG A 295 -11.49 14.49 16.92
CA ARG A 295 -12.71 14.97 16.27
C ARG A 295 -12.83 16.48 16.38
N GLY A 296 -12.65 17.06 17.56
CA GLY A 296 -12.70 18.52 17.77
C GLY A 296 -11.69 19.27 16.92
N TRP A 297 -10.45 18.75 16.83
CA TRP A 297 -9.43 19.29 15.95
C TRP A 297 -9.85 19.21 14.47
N ALA A 298 -10.36 18.09 14.02
CA ALA A 298 -10.80 17.92 12.63
C ALA A 298 -12.04 18.75 12.28
N THR A 299 -12.98 18.91 13.22
CA THR A 299 -14.18 19.74 13.07
C THR A 299 -13.82 21.22 12.91
N ARG A 300 -12.82 21.73 13.64
CA ARG A 300 -12.31 23.11 13.45
C ARG A 300 -11.75 23.32 12.04
N ILE A 301 -11.07 22.29 11.46
CA ILE A 301 -10.61 22.37 10.07
C ILE A 301 -11.80 22.30 9.11
N ALA A 302 -12.78 21.44 9.39
CA ALA A 302 -13.95 21.28 8.54
C ALA A 302 -14.75 22.59 8.42
N GLY A 303 -14.89 23.35 9.50
CA GLY A 303 -15.54 24.65 9.49
C GLY A 303 -14.83 25.67 8.60
N ARG A 304 -13.50 25.65 8.52
CA ARG A 304 -12.72 26.60 7.72
C ARG A 304 -12.47 26.16 6.27
N ARG A 305 -12.30 24.87 6.02
CA ARG A 305 -11.79 24.34 4.74
C ARG A 305 -12.64 23.20 4.17
N GLY A 306 -13.75 22.88 4.79
CA GLY A 306 -14.65 21.82 4.40
C GLY A 306 -14.25 20.42 4.88
N LYS A 307 -15.24 19.52 4.94
CA LYS A 307 -15.09 18.16 5.50
C LYS A 307 -14.07 17.29 4.76
N ARG A 308 -13.96 17.42 3.44
CA ARG A 308 -13.00 16.63 2.64
C ARG A 308 -11.55 16.94 3.01
N VAL A 309 -11.23 18.23 3.18
CA VAL A 309 -9.89 18.67 3.60
C VAL A 309 -9.61 18.22 5.03
N ALA A 310 -10.60 18.34 5.92
CA ALA A 310 -10.50 17.89 7.30
C ALA A 310 -10.22 16.39 7.41
N ALA A 311 -10.90 15.55 6.63
CA ALA A 311 -10.67 14.10 6.61
C ALA A 311 -9.24 13.76 6.18
N VAL A 312 -8.71 14.40 5.13
CA VAL A 312 -7.33 14.19 4.68
C VAL A 312 -6.32 14.70 5.73
N ALA A 313 -6.57 15.84 6.34
CA ALA A 313 -5.72 16.37 7.41
C ALA A 313 -5.72 15.44 8.63
N LEU A 314 -6.88 14.88 9.00
CA LEU A 314 -6.99 13.92 10.09
C LEU A 314 -6.28 12.60 9.75
N ALA A 315 -6.41 12.07 8.53
CA ALA A 315 -5.68 10.89 8.07
C ALA A 315 -4.16 11.09 8.19
N ARG A 316 -3.67 12.29 7.83
CA ARG A 316 -2.27 12.68 8.00
C ARG A 316 -1.85 12.73 9.47
N LYS A 317 -2.72 13.24 10.36
CA LYS A 317 -2.48 13.26 11.81
C LYS A 317 -2.46 11.85 12.39
N LEU A 318 -3.44 10.99 12.02
CA LEU A 318 -3.48 9.59 12.39
C LEU A 318 -2.20 8.84 11.98
N THR A 319 -1.69 9.08 10.77
CA THR A 319 -0.41 8.52 10.32
C THR A 319 0.74 8.83 11.28
N GLY A 320 0.82 10.08 11.77
CA GLY A 320 1.85 10.47 12.73
C GLY A 320 1.69 9.78 14.08
N ILE A 321 0.45 9.67 14.57
CA ILE A 321 0.14 8.97 15.82
C ILE A 321 0.49 7.48 15.72
N LEU A 322 0.07 6.81 14.66
CA LEU A 322 0.36 5.40 14.44
C LEU A 322 1.88 5.13 14.37
N TYR A 323 2.63 6.00 13.70
CA TYR A 323 4.07 5.89 13.65
C TYR A 323 4.72 6.06 15.03
N ALA A 324 4.31 7.07 15.80
CA ALA A 324 4.83 7.30 17.15
C ALA A 324 4.55 6.10 18.08
N ILE A 325 3.31 5.60 18.09
CA ILE A 325 2.91 4.41 18.86
C ILE A 325 3.79 3.20 18.49
N TRP A 326 4.09 3.02 17.21
CA TRP A 326 4.93 1.91 16.77
C TRP A 326 6.38 2.10 17.19
N ARG A 327 6.96 3.27 16.92
CA ARG A 327 8.35 3.61 17.26
C ARG A 327 8.62 3.45 18.75
N ASP A 328 7.70 3.95 19.59
CA ASP A 328 7.88 4.06 21.02
C ASP A 328 7.37 2.84 21.80
N GLY A 329 6.74 1.88 21.11
CA GLY A 329 6.14 0.71 21.74
C GLY A 329 4.94 1.02 22.63
N ALA A 330 4.36 2.22 22.52
CA ALA A 330 3.29 2.76 23.36
C ALA A 330 1.89 2.29 22.90
N VAL A 331 0.88 2.65 23.68
CA VAL A 331 -0.55 2.57 23.31
C VAL A 331 -1.08 4.00 23.13
N TYR A 332 -2.26 4.12 22.51
CA TYR A 332 -2.86 5.43 22.32
C TYR A 332 -3.28 6.05 23.67
N ASP A 333 -2.78 7.26 23.92
CA ASP A 333 -3.18 8.10 25.04
C ASP A 333 -3.85 9.39 24.56
N PRO A 334 -5.15 9.57 24.83
CA PRO A 334 -5.86 10.78 24.42
C PRO A 334 -5.38 12.04 25.15
N GLN A 335 -4.73 11.94 26.31
CA GLN A 335 -4.26 13.10 27.09
C GLN A 335 -3.11 13.82 26.37
N LEU A 336 -2.26 13.10 25.65
CA LEU A 336 -1.16 13.65 24.83
C LEU A 336 -1.62 14.57 23.68
N LEU A 337 -2.93 14.61 23.40
CA LEU A 337 -3.51 15.45 22.34
C LEU A 337 -4.23 16.68 22.87
N GLN A 338 -4.25 16.88 24.18
CA GLN A 338 -4.90 18.07 24.78
C GLN A 338 -4.02 19.32 24.60
N PRO A 339 -4.64 20.52 24.46
CA PRO A 339 -3.91 21.78 24.43
C PRO A 339 -3.23 21.98 25.79
N GLY A 340 -1.91 22.05 25.83
CA GLY A 340 -1.13 22.24 27.06
C GLY A 340 -0.03 21.19 27.30
N CYS A 341 -0.10 20.06 26.63
CA CYS A 341 1.01 19.09 26.63
C CYS A 341 2.17 19.65 25.77
N SER A 342 3.36 19.73 26.31
CA SER A 342 4.49 20.40 25.67
C SER A 342 4.89 19.67 24.38
N ARG A 343 5.30 20.43 23.35
CA ARG A 343 5.83 19.88 22.08
C ARG A 343 7.04 18.97 22.27
N ALA A 344 7.73 19.05 23.40
CA ALA A 344 8.87 18.21 23.75
C ALA A 344 8.48 16.74 23.97
N GLU A 345 7.30 16.47 24.56
CA GLU A 345 6.79 15.11 24.80
C GLU A 345 6.25 14.40 23.53
N LEU A 346 6.02 15.15 22.44
CA LEU A 346 5.59 14.60 21.14
C LEU A 346 6.74 14.39 20.14
N ALA A 347 7.93 14.85 20.49
CA ALA A 347 9.12 14.82 19.64
C ALA A 347 10.25 13.94 20.20
N ALA A 348 10.16 13.55 21.49
CA ALA A 348 11.11 12.64 22.14
C ALA A 348 10.92 11.18 21.72
#